data_06e175197d528ec8dbe1fc81358f31f0
#
_entry.id   06e175197d528ec8dbe1fc81358f31f0
#
_cell.length_a   1.000
_cell.length_b   1.000
_cell.length_c   1.000
_cell.angle_alpha   90.00
_cell.angle_beta   90.00
_cell.angle_gamma   90.00
#
_symmetry.space_group_name_H-M   'P 1'
#
loop_
_entity.id
_entity.type
_entity.pdbx_description
1 polymer ?
#
loop_
_entity_poly.entity_id
_entity_poly.type
_entity_poly.pdbx_seq_one_letter_code
_entity_poly.pdbx_strand_id
1 'polypeptide(L)'
;AAGGAVDVEIQMEEEALGWVVADSPEWISVSAASGIGRTMIILTASENKSASGRSGTVVFRASDKQECAVTVTQAGADLAGYDKWVQDTFPPDATADRTAADASPAGDGVTNLMKYATGLDPLKPCGSVTKVSVEEGVEGSRHLVLRWPVNPQAAEVKHEVEVSPDLVNWTSLGEVETAGRTSAEFRDAEPVQDSAMKRRFLRLKVTRE
;
A
#
# COMPACT_ATOMS: atom_id res chain seq x y z
N ALA A 1 -0.31 -13.42 -0.51
CA ALA A 1 -0.46 -14.57 0.40
C ALA A 1 0.80 -14.75 1.25
N ALA A 2 0.63 -15.16 2.49
CA ALA A 2 1.76 -15.51 3.36
C ALA A 2 2.65 -16.58 2.72
N GLY A 3 3.95 -16.59 3.08
CA GLY A 3 4.85 -17.68 2.77
C GLY A 3 4.39 -18.98 3.42
N GLY A 4 4.86 -20.10 2.91
CA GLY A 4 4.52 -21.43 3.42
C GLY A 4 5.59 -22.44 3.13
N ALA A 5 5.56 -23.55 3.87
CA ALA A 5 6.48 -24.66 3.67
C ALA A 5 5.72 -25.96 3.46
N VAL A 6 6.29 -26.85 2.67
CA VAL A 6 5.75 -28.19 2.39
C VAL A 6 6.88 -29.20 2.42
N ASP A 7 6.62 -30.32 3.07
CA ASP A 7 7.53 -31.47 3.04
C ASP A 7 7.35 -32.24 1.74
N VAL A 8 8.46 -32.55 1.10
CA VAL A 8 8.54 -33.34 -0.12
C VAL A 8 9.49 -34.51 0.08
N GLU A 9 9.03 -35.70 -0.22
CA GLU A 9 9.86 -36.88 -0.20
C GLU A 9 10.41 -37.16 -1.61
N ILE A 10 11.73 -37.16 -1.73
CA ILE A 10 12.41 -37.64 -2.93
C ILE A 10 12.62 -39.15 -2.76
N GLN A 11 12.06 -39.91 -3.69
CA GLN A 11 12.23 -41.37 -3.78
C GLN A 11 13.04 -41.71 -5.02
N MET A 12 14.08 -42.52 -4.84
CA MET A 12 14.92 -43.04 -5.92
C MET A 12 14.68 -44.54 -6.09
N GLU A 13 14.72 -45.02 -7.31
CA GLU A 13 14.57 -46.46 -7.57
C GLU A 13 15.71 -47.29 -6.97
N GLU A 14 16.92 -46.70 -6.91
CA GLU A 14 18.09 -47.30 -6.24
C GLU A 14 18.56 -46.40 -5.10
N GLU A 15 18.72 -46.91 -3.89
CA GLU A 15 19.10 -46.17 -2.71
C GLU A 15 20.50 -45.50 -2.81
N ALA A 16 21.36 -45.96 -3.72
CA ALA A 16 22.68 -45.40 -3.95
C ALA A 16 22.72 -44.23 -4.94
N LEU A 17 21.61 -43.94 -5.65
CA LEU A 17 21.57 -42.82 -6.59
C LEU A 17 21.56 -41.48 -5.88
N GLY A 18 22.45 -40.58 -6.33
CA GLY A 18 22.44 -39.19 -5.90
C GLY A 18 21.44 -38.37 -6.71
N TRP A 19 20.99 -37.28 -6.11
CA TRP A 19 20.15 -36.28 -6.77
C TRP A 19 20.63 -34.85 -6.45
N VAL A 20 20.29 -33.91 -7.33
CA VAL A 20 20.55 -32.48 -7.16
C VAL A 20 19.30 -31.66 -7.53
N VAL A 21 19.16 -30.48 -6.97
CA VAL A 21 18.21 -29.47 -7.47
C VAL A 21 18.80 -28.91 -8.76
N ALA A 22 18.13 -29.19 -9.88
CA ALA A 22 18.57 -28.74 -11.20
C ALA A 22 18.06 -27.34 -11.53
N ASP A 23 16.84 -27.01 -11.10
CA ASP A 23 16.23 -25.69 -11.26
C ASP A 23 15.22 -25.41 -10.14
N SER A 24 15.11 -24.15 -9.73
CA SER A 24 14.10 -23.68 -8.77
C SER A 24 13.83 -22.20 -8.97
N PRO A 25 12.56 -21.78 -8.95
CA PRO A 25 12.22 -20.37 -8.96
C PRO A 25 12.82 -19.63 -7.75
N GLU A 26 13.25 -18.36 -7.93
CA GLU A 26 13.87 -17.55 -6.88
C GLU A 26 13.02 -17.42 -5.60
N TRP A 27 11.70 -17.51 -5.73
CA TRP A 27 10.77 -17.41 -4.62
C TRP A 27 10.54 -18.74 -3.85
N ILE A 28 11.19 -19.83 -4.27
CA ILE A 28 11.15 -21.13 -3.58
C ILE A 28 12.56 -21.48 -3.12
N SER A 29 12.74 -21.67 -1.83
CA SER A 29 13.96 -22.22 -1.26
C SER A 29 13.79 -23.70 -0.95
N VAL A 30 14.86 -24.48 -1.18
CA VAL A 30 14.91 -25.92 -0.93
C VAL A 30 15.87 -26.17 0.23
N SER A 31 15.45 -26.95 1.23
CA SER A 31 16.26 -27.21 2.44
C SER A 31 17.57 -27.95 2.19
N ALA A 32 17.68 -28.67 1.07
CA ALA A 32 18.91 -29.34 0.64
C ALA A 32 19.04 -29.23 -0.89
N ALA A 33 20.22 -28.82 -1.36
CA ALA A 33 20.51 -28.70 -2.79
C ALA A 33 20.84 -30.06 -3.47
N SER A 34 21.16 -31.09 -2.69
CA SER A 34 21.47 -32.44 -3.16
C SER A 34 21.31 -33.46 -2.04
N GLY A 35 21.25 -34.75 -2.40
CA GLY A 35 21.17 -35.85 -1.47
C GLY A 35 21.46 -37.20 -2.15
N ILE A 36 21.30 -38.29 -1.41
CA ILE A 36 21.46 -39.66 -1.88
C ILE A 36 20.24 -40.46 -1.41
N GLY A 37 19.70 -41.27 -2.28
CA GLY A 37 18.60 -42.17 -1.98
C GLY A 37 17.34 -41.45 -1.56
N ARG A 38 16.54 -42.08 -0.69
CA ARG A 38 15.31 -41.53 -0.14
C ARG A 38 15.60 -40.43 0.83
N THR A 39 15.09 -39.23 0.57
CA THR A 39 15.36 -38.04 1.39
C THR A 39 14.12 -37.16 1.54
N MET A 40 13.83 -36.74 2.77
CA MET A 40 12.82 -35.70 3.03
C MET A 40 13.47 -34.33 2.89
N ILE A 41 12.85 -33.45 2.14
CA ILE A 41 13.23 -32.05 1.97
C ILE A 41 12.04 -31.14 2.24
N ILE A 42 12.34 -29.88 2.53
CA ILE A 42 11.32 -28.84 2.70
C ILE A 42 11.46 -27.84 1.57
N LEU A 43 10.36 -27.62 0.84
CA LEU A 43 10.21 -26.48 -0.08
C LEU A 43 9.54 -25.33 0.68
N THR A 44 10.19 -24.18 0.73
CA THR A 44 9.65 -22.98 1.38
C THR A 44 9.43 -21.90 0.35
N ALA A 45 8.17 -21.48 0.18
CA ALA A 45 7.79 -20.36 -0.66
C ALA A 45 7.86 -19.05 0.16
N SER A 46 8.48 -18.02 -0.41
CA SER A 46 8.43 -16.66 0.16
C SER A 46 7.01 -16.07 0.07
N GLU A 47 6.75 -14.98 0.79
CA GLU A 47 5.48 -14.27 0.70
C GLU A 47 5.19 -13.81 -0.75
N ASN A 48 3.96 -14.02 -1.21
CA ASN A 48 3.47 -13.42 -2.45
C ASN A 48 2.70 -12.13 -2.14
N LYS A 49 3.33 -11.00 -2.41
CA LYS A 49 2.75 -9.66 -2.22
C LYS A 49 1.87 -9.20 -3.38
N SER A 50 1.91 -9.90 -4.52
CA SER A 50 1.02 -9.63 -5.65
C SER A 50 -0.39 -10.18 -5.39
N ALA A 51 -1.44 -9.49 -5.84
CA ALA A 51 -2.78 -10.07 -5.82
C ALA A 51 -2.95 -11.23 -6.83
N SER A 52 -2.07 -11.33 -7.82
CA SER A 52 -2.06 -12.47 -8.74
C SER A 52 -1.39 -13.68 -8.09
N GLY A 53 -2.01 -14.84 -8.23
CA GLY A 53 -1.38 -16.10 -7.88
C GLY A 53 -0.13 -16.34 -8.74
N ARG A 54 0.80 -17.14 -8.22
CA ARG A 54 1.99 -17.57 -8.96
C ARG A 54 2.16 -19.08 -8.92
N SER A 55 2.79 -19.62 -9.95
CA SER A 55 3.15 -21.03 -10.05
C SER A 55 4.60 -21.13 -10.49
N GLY A 56 5.31 -22.13 -9.99
CA GLY A 56 6.67 -22.39 -10.35
C GLY A 56 7.02 -23.86 -10.14
N THR A 57 8.04 -24.34 -10.81
CA THR A 57 8.42 -25.74 -10.82
C THR A 57 9.85 -25.89 -10.29
N VAL A 58 10.03 -26.75 -9.31
CA VAL A 58 11.33 -27.18 -8.82
C VAL A 58 11.68 -28.49 -9.53
N VAL A 59 12.83 -28.52 -10.19
CA VAL A 59 13.31 -29.68 -10.95
C VAL A 59 14.44 -30.36 -10.19
N PHE A 60 14.30 -31.64 -9.97
CA PHE A 60 15.31 -32.51 -9.40
C PHE A 60 15.88 -33.44 -10.48
N ARG A 61 17.21 -33.61 -10.48
CA ARG A 61 17.88 -34.47 -11.44
C ARG A 61 18.69 -35.54 -10.71
N ALA A 62 18.47 -36.77 -11.03
CA ALA A 62 19.23 -37.92 -10.55
C ALA A 62 20.60 -38.05 -11.26
N SER A 63 21.53 -38.79 -10.66
CA SER A 63 22.85 -39.04 -11.24
C SER A 63 22.81 -39.82 -12.54
N ASP A 64 21.75 -40.61 -12.82
CA ASP A 64 21.45 -41.27 -14.07
C ASP A 64 20.81 -40.35 -15.13
N LYS A 65 20.68 -39.05 -14.84
CA LYS A 65 20.08 -37.99 -15.67
C LYS A 65 18.55 -38.03 -15.79
N GLN A 66 17.85 -38.88 -15.05
CA GLN A 66 16.41 -38.78 -14.93
C GLN A 66 16.02 -37.49 -14.17
N GLU A 67 14.90 -36.87 -14.56
CA GLU A 67 14.38 -35.66 -13.93
C GLU A 67 12.98 -35.88 -13.38
N CYS A 68 12.70 -35.32 -12.25
CA CYS A 68 11.33 -35.16 -11.74
C CYS A 68 11.08 -33.69 -11.37
N ALA A 69 9.82 -33.31 -11.42
CA ALA A 69 9.42 -31.91 -11.20
C ALA A 69 8.28 -31.81 -10.19
N VAL A 70 8.40 -30.86 -9.27
CA VAL A 70 7.36 -30.51 -8.31
C VAL A 70 6.86 -29.13 -8.63
N THR A 71 5.57 -29.01 -8.98
CA THR A 71 4.93 -27.72 -9.21
C THR A 71 4.36 -27.19 -7.90
N VAL A 72 4.79 -25.99 -7.53
CA VAL A 72 4.30 -25.24 -6.38
C VAL A 72 3.41 -24.11 -6.87
N THR A 73 2.19 -24.03 -6.37
CA THR A 73 1.25 -22.93 -6.62
C THR A 73 1.01 -22.15 -5.36
N GLN A 74 0.98 -20.83 -5.47
CA GLN A 74 0.69 -19.93 -4.35
C GLN A 74 -0.35 -18.91 -4.78
N ALA A 75 -1.40 -18.75 -3.98
CA ALA A 75 -2.41 -17.72 -4.21
C ALA A 75 -1.80 -16.31 -4.18
N GLY A 76 -2.51 -15.35 -4.74
CA GLY A 76 -2.20 -13.93 -4.60
C GLY A 76 -2.44 -13.44 -3.18
N ALA A 77 -1.88 -12.29 -2.86
CA ALA A 77 -2.21 -11.57 -1.63
C ALA A 77 -3.67 -11.10 -1.66
N ASP A 78 -4.31 -11.18 -0.52
CA ASP A 78 -5.60 -10.50 -0.31
C ASP A 78 -5.28 -9.04 0.06
N LEU A 79 -5.21 -8.19 -0.97
CA LEU A 79 -4.90 -6.77 -0.79
C LEU A 79 -6.17 -6.01 -0.44
N ALA A 80 -6.05 -5.09 0.50
CA ALA A 80 -7.11 -4.17 0.90
C ALA A 80 -6.57 -2.73 0.95
N GLY A 81 -7.47 -1.77 1.06
CA GLY A 81 -7.12 -0.37 1.29
C GLY A 81 -6.17 0.19 0.24
N TYR A 82 -5.17 0.93 0.71
CA TYR A 82 -4.18 1.60 -0.14
C TYR A 82 -3.42 0.64 -1.07
N ASP A 83 -3.03 -0.53 -0.60
CA ASP A 83 -2.22 -1.47 -1.38
C ASP A 83 -3.03 -2.05 -2.56
N LYS A 84 -4.32 -2.31 -2.34
CA LYS A 84 -5.23 -2.68 -3.43
C LYS A 84 -5.43 -1.52 -4.41
N TRP A 85 -5.62 -0.30 -3.92
CA TRP A 85 -5.76 0.88 -4.76
C TRP A 85 -4.52 1.11 -5.64
N VAL A 86 -3.31 0.95 -5.09
CA VAL A 86 -2.06 1.02 -5.87
C VAL A 86 -2.09 0.01 -7.01
N GLN A 87 -2.44 -1.25 -6.71
CA GLN A 87 -2.48 -2.30 -7.72
C GLN A 87 -3.52 -2.04 -8.82
N ASP A 88 -4.70 -1.54 -8.45
CA ASP A 88 -5.79 -1.28 -9.39
C ASP A 88 -5.53 -0.05 -10.28
N THR A 89 -4.68 0.88 -9.81
CA THR A 89 -4.52 2.21 -10.41
C THR A 89 -3.22 2.36 -11.19
N PHE A 90 -2.13 1.74 -10.70
CA PHE A 90 -0.83 1.85 -11.34
C PHE A 90 -0.55 0.69 -12.29
N PRO A 91 0.26 0.90 -13.36
CA PRO A 91 0.73 -0.18 -14.19
C PRO A 91 1.50 -1.24 -13.37
N PRO A 92 1.47 -2.54 -13.78
CA PRO A 92 2.12 -3.62 -13.03
C PRO A 92 3.65 -3.47 -12.88
N ASP A 93 4.29 -2.69 -13.75
CA ASP A 93 5.71 -2.38 -13.77
C ASP A 93 6.04 -1.04 -13.08
N ALA A 94 5.07 -0.42 -12.42
CA ALA A 94 5.30 0.81 -11.68
C ALA A 94 6.28 0.59 -10.54
N THR A 95 7.30 1.44 -10.49
CA THR A 95 8.36 1.38 -9.48
C THR A 95 7.88 1.84 -8.09
N ALA A 96 8.53 1.37 -7.04
CA ALA A 96 8.13 1.67 -5.66
C ALA A 96 8.15 3.18 -5.33
N ASP A 97 9.07 3.94 -5.94
CA ASP A 97 9.17 5.40 -5.79
C ASP A 97 7.97 6.15 -6.40
N ARG A 98 7.30 5.55 -7.40
CA ARG A 98 6.06 6.13 -7.97
C ARG A 98 4.81 5.75 -7.20
N THR A 99 4.82 4.59 -6.55
CA THR A 99 3.64 4.04 -5.84
C THR A 99 3.68 4.32 -4.34
N ALA A 100 4.79 4.85 -3.82
CA ALA A 100 4.90 5.21 -2.41
C ALA A 100 3.82 6.21 -1.99
N ALA A 101 3.39 6.13 -0.73
CA ALA A 101 2.31 6.97 -0.20
C ALA A 101 2.61 8.47 -0.25
N ASP A 102 3.87 8.84 -0.12
CA ASP A 102 4.39 10.22 -0.17
C ASP A 102 4.80 10.68 -1.59
N ALA A 103 4.78 9.77 -2.58
CA ALA A 103 5.09 10.13 -3.95
C ALA A 103 4.00 10.99 -4.59
N SER A 104 4.40 11.84 -5.56
CA SER A 104 3.51 12.67 -6.38
C SER A 104 3.80 12.44 -7.87
N PRO A 105 3.40 11.30 -8.45
CA PRO A 105 3.75 10.91 -9.81
C PRO A 105 3.17 11.83 -10.89
N ALA A 106 2.11 12.57 -10.59
CA ALA A 106 1.54 13.58 -11.48
C ALA A 106 2.32 14.90 -11.48
N GLY A 107 3.30 15.09 -10.59
CA GLY A 107 4.13 16.30 -10.51
C GLY A 107 3.41 17.55 -9.97
N ASP A 108 2.25 17.39 -9.34
CA ASP A 108 1.41 18.46 -8.81
C ASP A 108 1.63 18.74 -7.30
N GLY A 109 2.55 18.02 -6.67
CA GLY A 109 2.85 18.13 -5.25
C GLY A 109 1.81 17.47 -4.33
N VAL A 110 0.76 16.88 -4.88
CA VAL A 110 -0.24 16.13 -4.11
C VAL A 110 0.18 14.66 -4.04
N THR A 111 0.37 14.18 -2.81
CA THR A 111 0.86 12.81 -2.57
C THR A 111 -0.18 11.76 -2.95
N ASN A 112 0.30 10.54 -3.26
CA ASN A 112 -0.57 9.40 -3.53
C ASN A 112 -1.54 9.13 -2.38
N LEU A 113 -1.08 9.23 -1.12
CA LEU A 113 -1.95 9.03 0.04
C LEU A 113 -3.07 10.08 0.10
N MET A 114 -2.76 11.35 -0.20
CA MET A 114 -3.76 12.40 -0.27
C MET A 114 -4.78 12.13 -1.39
N LYS A 115 -4.32 11.71 -2.57
CA LYS A 115 -5.20 11.37 -3.70
C LYS A 115 -6.07 10.15 -3.39
N TYR A 116 -5.51 9.13 -2.77
CA TYR A 116 -6.26 7.97 -2.30
C TYR A 116 -7.34 8.36 -1.29
N ALA A 117 -6.96 9.11 -0.26
CA ALA A 117 -7.89 9.58 0.79
C ALA A 117 -9.05 10.43 0.24
N THR A 118 -8.82 11.11 -0.88
CA THR A 118 -9.79 12.05 -1.48
C THR A 118 -10.43 11.54 -2.78
N GLY A 119 -10.09 10.31 -3.21
CA GLY A 119 -10.67 9.69 -4.41
C GLY A 119 -10.19 10.31 -5.72
N LEU A 120 -9.01 10.92 -5.74
CA LEU A 120 -8.41 11.52 -6.93
C LEU A 120 -7.49 10.54 -7.66
N ASP A 121 -7.34 10.73 -8.97
CA ASP A 121 -6.44 9.93 -9.81
C ASP A 121 -4.97 10.30 -9.55
N PRO A 122 -4.10 9.35 -9.11
CA PRO A 122 -2.71 9.66 -8.81
C PRO A 122 -1.88 10.04 -10.03
N LEU A 123 -2.31 9.62 -11.24
CA LEU A 123 -1.58 9.85 -12.47
C LEU A 123 -1.99 11.15 -13.17
N LYS A 124 -3.02 11.84 -12.68
CA LYS A 124 -3.48 13.12 -13.24
C LYS A 124 -3.19 14.27 -12.29
N PRO A 125 -2.62 15.38 -12.82
CA PRO A 125 -2.51 16.58 -12.03
C PRO A 125 -3.88 17.06 -11.57
N CYS A 126 -3.97 17.47 -10.32
CA CYS A 126 -5.16 18.13 -9.78
C CYS A 126 -4.79 19.53 -9.30
N GLY A 127 -5.81 20.39 -9.21
CA GLY A 127 -5.67 21.67 -8.55
C GLY A 127 -5.67 21.52 -7.02
N SER A 128 -6.25 22.48 -6.32
CA SER A 128 -6.38 22.37 -4.87
C SER A 128 -7.32 21.22 -4.48
N VAL A 129 -6.85 20.33 -3.63
CA VAL A 129 -7.64 19.22 -3.06
C VAL A 129 -8.70 19.74 -2.11
N THR A 130 -8.40 20.85 -1.43
CA THR A 130 -9.28 21.47 -0.43
C THR A 130 -9.81 22.80 -0.92
N LYS A 131 -10.99 23.18 -0.42
CA LYS A 131 -11.58 24.51 -0.62
C LYS A 131 -11.72 25.19 0.72
N VAL A 132 -11.20 26.42 0.83
CA VAL A 132 -11.37 27.27 2.00
C VAL A 132 -12.35 28.39 1.68
N SER A 133 -13.30 28.62 2.57
CA SER A 133 -14.22 29.75 2.54
C SER A 133 -14.25 30.44 3.88
N VAL A 134 -14.73 31.69 3.89
CA VAL A 134 -15.10 32.42 5.11
C VAL A 134 -16.62 32.45 5.19
N GLU A 135 -17.17 31.94 6.28
CA GLU A 135 -18.61 31.80 6.45
C GLU A 135 -19.08 32.43 7.74
N GLU A 136 -20.28 32.99 7.72
CA GLU A 136 -20.89 33.57 8.90
C GLU A 136 -21.25 32.47 9.91
N GLY A 137 -20.98 32.78 11.17
CA GLY A 137 -21.35 31.99 12.34
C GLY A 137 -22.43 32.69 13.17
N VAL A 138 -22.55 32.27 14.41
CA VAL A 138 -23.47 32.87 15.36
C VAL A 138 -23.00 34.33 15.69
N GLU A 139 -23.97 35.21 15.84
CA GLU A 139 -23.75 36.64 16.21
C GLU A 139 -22.89 37.45 15.21
N GLY A 140 -22.94 37.05 13.91
CA GLY A 140 -22.18 37.75 12.85
C GLY A 140 -20.67 37.52 12.87
N SER A 141 -20.18 36.58 13.68
CA SER A 141 -18.79 36.14 13.62
C SER A 141 -18.51 35.45 12.29
N ARG A 142 -17.30 35.58 11.76
CA ARG A 142 -16.88 34.90 10.51
C ARG A 142 -15.82 33.86 10.83
N HIS A 143 -15.92 32.68 10.23
CA HIS A 143 -15.01 31.56 10.48
C HIS A 143 -14.45 30.99 9.19
N LEU A 144 -13.23 30.46 9.23
CA LEU A 144 -12.69 29.66 8.14
C LEU A 144 -13.41 28.30 8.11
N VAL A 145 -13.80 27.89 6.92
CA VAL A 145 -14.36 26.56 6.68
C VAL A 145 -13.54 25.87 5.59
N LEU A 146 -12.98 24.73 5.94
CA LEU A 146 -12.21 23.88 5.05
C LEU A 146 -13.09 22.72 4.58
N ARG A 147 -13.18 22.47 3.25
CA ARG A 147 -13.93 21.36 2.66
C ARG A 147 -13.07 20.55 1.74
N TRP A 148 -13.28 19.23 1.71
CA TRP A 148 -12.58 18.30 0.82
C TRP A 148 -13.43 17.09 0.46
N PRO A 149 -13.16 16.45 -0.69
CA PRO A 149 -13.77 15.16 -1.02
C PRO A 149 -13.17 14.05 -0.15
N VAL A 150 -13.93 13.00 0.09
CA VAL A 150 -13.52 11.82 0.86
C VAL A 150 -13.75 10.58 0.02
N ASN A 151 -12.76 9.69 -0.02
CA ASN A 151 -12.93 8.35 -0.57
C ASN A 151 -13.49 7.41 0.50
N PRO A 152 -14.74 6.95 0.40
CA PRO A 152 -15.33 6.08 1.41
C PRO A 152 -14.67 4.69 1.52
N GLN A 153 -13.81 4.33 0.55
CA GLN A 153 -13.06 3.07 0.55
C GLN A 153 -11.71 3.19 1.28
N ALA A 154 -11.29 4.40 1.65
CA ALA A 154 -10.04 4.67 2.37
C ALA A 154 -10.26 4.70 3.88
N ALA A 155 -10.90 3.65 4.44
CA ALA A 155 -11.32 3.62 5.85
C ALA A 155 -10.15 3.61 6.84
N GLU A 156 -8.95 3.17 6.41
CA GLU A 156 -7.73 3.15 7.20
C GLU A 156 -6.99 4.50 7.21
N VAL A 157 -7.52 5.52 6.51
CA VAL A 157 -6.88 6.84 6.46
C VAL A 157 -7.56 7.80 7.42
N LYS A 158 -6.78 8.40 8.30
CA LYS A 158 -7.20 9.47 9.19
C LYS A 158 -7.08 10.82 8.51
N HIS A 159 -8.10 11.65 8.68
CA HIS A 159 -8.18 13.01 8.19
C HIS A 159 -8.06 13.97 9.37
N GLU A 160 -7.01 14.75 9.41
CA GLU A 160 -6.71 15.72 10.47
C GLU A 160 -6.64 17.12 9.86
N VAL A 161 -7.20 18.11 10.57
CA VAL A 161 -7.03 19.51 10.18
C VAL A 161 -5.98 20.16 11.05
N GLU A 162 -5.05 20.84 10.43
CA GLU A 162 -4.01 21.60 11.10
C GLU A 162 -4.13 23.09 10.78
N VAL A 163 -3.71 23.90 11.73
CA VAL A 163 -3.67 25.36 11.63
C VAL A 163 -2.26 25.89 11.77
N SER A 164 -1.94 26.95 11.05
CA SER A 164 -0.67 27.66 11.15
C SER A 164 -0.85 29.17 11.04
N PRO A 165 -0.06 29.99 11.78
CA PRO A 165 0.01 31.43 11.59
C PRO A 165 1.03 31.85 10.50
N ASP A 166 1.96 30.97 10.12
CA ASP A 166 3.17 31.28 9.35
C ASP A 166 3.48 30.29 8.21
N LEU A 167 2.66 29.26 7.99
CA LEU A 167 2.85 28.17 7.03
C LEU A 167 4.06 27.25 7.34
N VAL A 168 4.69 27.42 8.49
CA VAL A 168 5.86 26.63 8.93
C VAL A 168 5.50 25.81 10.16
N ASN A 169 4.94 26.46 11.17
CA ASN A 169 4.57 25.83 12.44
C ASN A 169 3.09 25.44 12.40
N TRP A 170 2.82 24.13 12.36
CA TRP A 170 1.48 23.58 12.26
C TRP A 170 1.04 22.94 13.56
N THR A 171 -0.18 23.22 13.99
CA THR A 171 -0.79 22.65 15.19
C THR A 171 -2.08 21.93 14.79
N SER A 172 -2.29 20.74 15.33
CA SER A 172 -3.52 19.97 15.11
C SER A 172 -4.73 20.66 15.74
N LEU A 173 -5.82 20.70 14.98
CA LEU A 173 -7.15 21.07 15.46
C LEU A 173 -8.04 19.86 15.71
N GLY A 174 -7.53 18.66 15.41
CA GLY A 174 -8.19 17.39 15.64
C GLY A 174 -8.50 16.61 14.38
N GLU A 175 -8.89 15.36 14.60
CA GLU A 175 -9.31 14.42 13.56
C GLU A 175 -10.76 14.67 13.17
N VAL A 176 -11.07 14.51 11.90
CA VAL A 176 -12.43 14.64 11.35
C VAL A 176 -12.95 13.27 10.95
N GLU A 177 -14.08 12.87 11.54
CA GLU A 177 -14.75 11.62 11.20
C GLU A 177 -15.24 11.63 9.74
N THR A 178 -14.76 10.65 8.96
CA THR A 178 -15.04 10.57 7.52
C THR A 178 -15.66 9.23 7.09
N ALA A 179 -15.85 8.29 8.00
CA ALA A 179 -16.40 6.97 7.69
C ALA A 179 -17.74 7.05 6.98
N GLY A 180 -17.83 6.40 5.82
CA GLY A 180 -19.03 6.36 4.98
C GLY A 180 -19.41 7.68 4.30
N ARG A 181 -18.56 8.70 4.37
CA ARG A 181 -18.79 9.99 3.74
C ARG A 181 -18.10 10.09 2.38
N THR A 182 -18.62 10.93 1.51
CA THR A 182 -18.02 11.31 0.20
C THR A 182 -17.42 12.71 0.22
N SER A 183 -17.67 13.47 1.29
CA SER A 183 -17.09 14.80 1.54
C SER A 183 -17.05 15.07 3.03
N ALA A 184 -16.12 15.93 3.43
CA ALA A 184 -16.02 16.41 4.79
C ALA A 184 -15.80 17.92 4.83
N GLU A 185 -16.15 18.51 5.96
CA GLU A 185 -15.89 19.91 6.26
C GLU A 185 -15.40 20.06 7.71
N PHE A 186 -14.58 21.05 7.90
CA PHE A 186 -14.13 21.50 9.21
C PHE A 186 -14.34 23.00 9.33
N ARG A 187 -15.04 23.44 10.38
CA ARG A 187 -15.19 24.85 10.73
C ARG A 187 -14.23 25.18 11.86
N ASP A 188 -13.36 26.15 11.62
CA ASP A 188 -12.49 26.67 12.67
C ASP A 188 -13.31 27.31 13.79
N ALA A 189 -13.00 26.94 15.03
CA ALA A 189 -13.68 27.51 16.20
C ALA A 189 -13.31 28.99 16.43
N GLU A 190 -12.12 29.40 15.97
CA GLU A 190 -11.68 30.79 16.10
C GLU A 190 -12.24 31.67 14.98
N PRO A 191 -12.85 32.82 15.34
CA PRO A 191 -13.35 33.73 14.34
C PRO A 191 -12.21 34.45 13.60
N VAL A 192 -12.44 34.71 12.32
CA VAL A 192 -11.57 35.60 11.53
C VAL A 192 -11.66 36.99 12.05
N GLN A 193 -10.54 37.53 12.56
CA GLN A 193 -10.47 38.89 13.04
C GLN A 193 -10.00 39.82 11.93
N ASP A 194 -10.63 41.00 11.82
CA ASP A 194 -10.26 42.03 10.84
C ASP A 194 -8.93 42.74 11.16
N SER A 195 -8.20 42.30 12.21
CA SER A 195 -6.92 42.91 12.56
C SER A 195 -5.81 42.36 11.64
N ALA A 196 -5.07 43.21 11.00
CA ALA A 196 -3.95 42.92 10.10
C ALA A 196 -2.82 42.08 10.73
N MET A 197 -2.91 41.69 11.99
CA MET A 197 -1.86 41.04 12.74
C MET A 197 -2.03 39.51 12.96
N LYS A 198 -3.18 38.93 12.68
CA LYS A 198 -3.38 37.48 12.85
C LYS A 198 -3.64 36.80 11.51
N ARG A 199 -2.61 36.18 10.96
CA ARG A 199 -2.75 35.26 9.84
C ARG A 199 -3.14 33.91 10.37
N ARG A 200 -4.02 33.22 9.64
CA ARG A 200 -4.49 31.89 10.00
C ARG A 200 -4.69 31.06 8.74
N PHE A 201 -3.96 29.99 8.62
CA PHE A 201 -3.99 29.07 7.49
C PHE A 201 -4.46 27.71 7.98
N LEU A 202 -5.31 27.06 7.19
CA LEU A 202 -5.77 25.70 7.45
C LEU A 202 -5.23 24.77 6.37
N ARG A 203 -4.86 23.54 6.76
CA ARG A 203 -4.56 22.46 5.82
C ARG A 203 -5.18 21.15 6.26
N LEU A 204 -5.45 20.31 5.29
CA LEU A 204 -5.75 18.90 5.51
C LEU A 204 -4.43 18.11 5.59
N LYS A 205 -4.33 17.25 6.58
CA LYS A 205 -3.30 16.24 6.71
C LYS A 205 -3.97 14.87 6.70
N VAL A 206 -3.38 13.92 6.01
CA VAL A 206 -3.84 12.53 5.99
C VAL A 206 -2.73 11.61 6.46
N THR A 207 -3.10 10.61 7.26
CA THR A 207 -2.17 9.59 7.75
C THR A 207 -2.81 8.21 7.61
N ARG A 208 -2.01 7.19 7.33
CA ARG A 208 -2.43 5.79 7.26
C ARG A 208 -1.99 5.08 8.54
N GLU A 209 -2.88 4.31 9.14
CA GLU A 209 -2.57 3.39 10.24
C GLU A 209 -1.89 2.11 9.76
#